data_1cc6bd0e063eb1c778cf946e211100a9
#
_entry.id   1cc6bd0e063eb1c778cf946e211100a9
#
_cell.length_a   1.000
_cell.length_b   1.000
_cell.length_c   1.000
_cell.angle_alpha   90.00
_cell.angle_beta   90.00
_cell.angle_gamma   90.00
#
_symmetry.space_group_name_H-M   'P 1'
#
loop_
_entity.id
_entity.type
_entity.pdbx_description
1 polymer ?
#
loop_
_entity_poly.entity_id
_entity_poly.type
_entity_poly.pdbx_seq_one_letter_code
_entity_poly.pdbx_strand_id
1 'polypeptide(L)'
;MRGQGKMQGVKRGQTIVAERERAESDSERMQARKQLRRKRVRSVVSACLMLAILGLLTYLGAKELVGFGKRNEANEIEEKKVTAEIVDESGRGQISSRMKEYIVQLEEDFKALGYTVTKVTLPAATSRELYVDLADEAAYFKVSMDRNAAVTAEDAVRMIKYLRDKDLHPEYVDVRIEGKAYYK
;
A
#
# COMPACT_ATOMS: atom_id res chain seq x y z
N MET A 1 -100.17 -11.80 13.25
CA MET A 1 -99.05 -10.87 12.99
C MET A 1 -97.79 -11.37 13.66
N ARG A 2 -97.03 -12.24 13.01
CA ARG A 2 -95.70 -12.72 13.46
C ARG A 2 -94.85 -13.09 12.21
N GLY A 3 -93.97 -12.17 11.70
CA GLY A 3 -93.16 -12.51 10.54
C GLY A 3 -92.13 -11.47 10.09
N GLN A 4 -91.99 -10.29 10.70
CA GLN A 4 -91.08 -9.25 10.22
C GLN A 4 -89.77 -9.07 11.01
N GLY A 5 -89.62 -9.74 12.16
CA GLY A 5 -88.41 -9.51 13.04
C GLY A 5 -87.15 -10.27 12.61
N LYS A 6 -87.24 -11.34 11.80
CA LYS A 6 -86.08 -12.19 11.49
C LYS A 6 -85.19 -11.72 10.33
N MET A 7 -85.70 -10.91 9.40
CA MET A 7 -84.94 -10.46 8.24
C MET A 7 -83.97 -9.29 8.52
N GLN A 8 -84.17 -8.49 9.55
CA GLN A 8 -83.26 -7.35 9.86
C GLN A 8 -82.00 -7.80 10.51
N GLY A 9 -81.98 -8.90 11.25
CA GLY A 9 -80.78 -9.39 11.93
C GLY A 9 -79.71 -9.96 10.96
N VAL A 10 -80.13 -10.59 9.90
CA VAL A 10 -79.25 -11.21 8.89
C VAL A 10 -78.50 -10.14 8.06
N LYS A 11 -79.17 -9.04 7.71
CA LYS A 11 -78.58 -7.96 6.94
C LYS A 11 -77.51 -7.19 7.74
N ARG A 12 -77.69 -7.03 9.07
CA ARG A 12 -76.68 -6.38 9.93
C ARG A 12 -75.46 -7.24 10.12
N GLY A 13 -75.54 -8.54 10.23
CA GLY A 13 -74.41 -9.46 10.32
C GLY A 13 -73.56 -9.45 9.05
N GLN A 14 -74.18 -9.43 7.88
CA GLN A 14 -73.45 -9.39 6.59
C GLN A 14 -72.68 -8.07 6.36
N THR A 15 -73.20 -6.93 6.79
CA THR A 15 -72.52 -5.63 6.67
C THR A 15 -71.30 -5.56 7.58
N ILE A 16 -71.39 -6.08 8.79
CA ILE A 16 -70.24 -6.06 9.75
C ILE A 16 -69.13 -6.95 9.25
N VAL A 17 -69.41 -8.11 8.66
CA VAL A 17 -68.36 -8.98 8.10
C VAL A 17 -67.69 -8.33 6.90
N ALA A 18 -68.44 -7.73 5.99
CA ALA A 18 -67.92 -7.04 4.82
C ALA A 18 -67.05 -5.80 5.19
N GLU A 19 -67.38 -5.07 6.26
CA GLU A 19 -66.57 -3.96 6.76
C GLU A 19 -65.25 -4.45 7.39
N ARG A 20 -65.28 -5.59 8.10
CA ARG A 20 -64.11 -6.19 8.70
C ARG A 20 -63.10 -6.69 7.66
N GLU A 21 -63.62 -7.37 6.61
CA GLU A 21 -62.79 -7.80 5.48
C GLU A 21 -62.12 -6.62 4.73
N ARG A 22 -62.85 -5.51 4.56
CA ARG A 22 -62.28 -4.28 3.97
C ARG A 22 -61.20 -3.68 4.84
N ALA A 23 -61.42 -3.59 6.14
CA ALA A 23 -60.45 -3.06 7.06
C ALA A 23 -59.15 -3.92 7.14
N GLU A 24 -59.28 -5.25 7.07
CA GLU A 24 -58.14 -6.17 7.00
C GLU A 24 -57.36 -5.99 5.69
N SER A 25 -58.07 -5.92 4.53
CA SER A 25 -57.39 -5.70 3.24
C SER A 25 -56.68 -4.33 3.17
N ASP A 26 -57.21 -3.29 3.75
CA ASP A 26 -56.60 -1.97 3.78
C ASP A 26 -55.38 -1.94 4.72
N SER A 27 -55.41 -2.67 5.84
CA SER A 27 -54.28 -2.81 6.74
C SER A 27 -53.12 -3.53 6.07
N GLU A 28 -53.39 -4.62 5.34
CA GLU A 28 -52.36 -5.34 4.55
C GLU A 28 -51.73 -4.47 3.47
N ARG A 29 -52.56 -3.72 2.72
CA ARG A 29 -52.09 -2.77 1.69
C ARG A 29 -51.21 -1.68 2.30
N MET A 30 -51.53 -1.18 3.47
CA MET A 30 -50.73 -0.19 4.19
C MET A 30 -49.37 -0.80 4.64
N GLN A 31 -49.39 -2.03 5.14
CA GLN A 31 -48.16 -2.72 5.52
C GLN A 31 -47.27 -3.01 4.30
N ALA A 32 -47.84 -3.46 3.20
CA ALA A 32 -47.11 -3.69 1.95
C ALA A 32 -46.46 -2.39 1.42
N ARG A 33 -47.20 -1.26 1.46
CA ARG A 33 -46.67 0.06 1.06
C ARG A 33 -45.51 0.51 1.98
N LYS A 34 -45.61 0.27 3.29
CA LYS A 34 -44.51 0.57 4.26
C LYS A 34 -43.28 -0.28 3.98
N GLN A 35 -43.44 -1.56 3.68
CA GLN A 35 -42.34 -2.45 3.32
C GLN A 35 -41.64 -2.03 2.02
N LEU A 36 -42.40 -1.68 0.98
CA LEU A 36 -41.85 -1.18 -0.28
C LEU A 36 -41.10 0.12 -0.10
N ARG A 37 -41.58 1.06 0.70
CA ARG A 37 -40.87 2.29 1.03
C ARG A 37 -39.55 2.00 1.77
N ARG A 38 -39.54 1.09 2.76
CA ARG A 38 -38.34 0.70 3.47
C ARG A 38 -37.28 0.05 2.56
N LYS A 39 -37.73 -0.80 1.61
CA LYS A 39 -36.82 -1.40 0.62
C LYS A 39 -36.21 -0.34 -0.30
N ARG A 40 -37.01 0.61 -0.81
CA ARG A 40 -36.53 1.71 -1.66
C ARG A 40 -35.54 2.62 -0.90
N VAL A 41 -35.85 2.98 0.34
CA VAL A 41 -34.92 3.81 1.16
C VAL A 41 -33.61 3.07 1.41
N ARG A 42 -33.63 1.78 1.74
CA ARG A 42 -32.40 0.99 1.91
C ARG A 42 -31.59 0.91 0.62
N SER A 43 -32.22 0.74 -0.52
CA SER A 43 -31.55 0.71 -1.82
C SER A 43 -30.89 2.05 -2.15
N VAL A 44 -31.57 3.18 -1.90
CA VAL A 44 -31.00 4.52 -2.12
C VAL A 44 -29.84 4.79 -1.18
N VAL A 45 -29.97 4.46 0.10
CA VAL A 45 -28.90 4.62 1.09
C VAL A 45 -27.67 3.77 0.72
N SER A 46 -27.90 2.52 0.29
CA SER A 46 -26.80 1.66 -0.17
C SER A 46 -26.11 2.21 -1.42
N ALA A 47 -26.86 2.75 -2.39
CA ALA A 47 -26.29 3.36 -3.58
C ALA A 47 -25.47 4.62 -3.25
N CYS A 48 -25.95 5.48 -2.36
CA CYS A 48 -25.23 6.66 -1.90
C CYS A 48 -23.94 6.29 -1.15
N LEU A 49 -23.98 5.24 -0.32
CA LEU A 49 -22.80 4.76 0.42
C LEU A 49 -21.73 4.22 -0.54
N MET A 50 -22.14 3.46 -1.56
CA MET A 50 -21.22 2.96 -2.59
C MET A 50 -20.58 4.09 -3.41
N LEU A 51 -21.35 5.11 -3.77
CA LEU A 51 -20.82 6.28 -4.46
C LEU A 51 -19.85 7.08 -3.58
N ALA A 52 -20.13 7.19 -2.28
CA ALA A 52 -19.22 7.86 -1.34
C ALA A 52 -17.90 7.09 -1.18
N ILE A 53 -17.95 5.76 -1.10
CA ILE A 53 -16.75 4.90 -1.03
C ILE A 53 -15.96 5.01 -2.33
N LEU A 54 -16.63 4.97 -3.49
CA LEU A 54 -15.96 5.11 -4.78
C LEU A 54 -15.31 6.48 -4.93
N GLY A 55 -15.98 7.56 -4.50
CA GLY A 55 -15.43 8.91 -4.47
C GLY A 55 -14.24 9.04 -3.53
N LEU A 56 -14.27 8.37 -2.37
CA LEU A 56 -13.13 8.35 -1.45
C LEU A 56 -11.94 7.59 -2.03
N LEU A 57 -12.17 6.45 -2.66
CA LEU A 57 -11.12 5.68 -3.33
C LEU A 57 -10.48 6.44 -4.48
N THR A 58 -11.28 7.14 -5.31
CA THR A 58 -10.74 7.97 -6.40
C THR A 58 -9.98 9.18 -5.85
N TYR A 59 -10.45 9.80 -4.75
CA TYR A 59 -9.74 10.91 -4.10
C TYR A 59 -8.40 10.48 -3.51
N LEU A 60 -8.35 9.32 -2.82
CA LEU A 60 -7.11 8.76 -2.27
C LEU A 60 -6.16 8.32 -3.38
N GLY A 61 -6.65 7.64 -4.40
CA GLY A 61 -5.85 7.24 -5.56
C GLY A 61 -5.31 8.42 -6.37
N ALA A 62 -6.10 9.50 -6.52
CA ALA A 62 -5.64 10.73 -7.19
C ALA A 62 -4.54 11.45 -6.39
N LYS A 63 -4.58 11.37 -5.05
CA LYS A 63 -3.54 11.96 -4.20
C LYS A 63 -2.20 11.25 -4.34
N GLU A 64 -2.21 9.92 -4.51
CA GLU A 64 -0.99 9.15 -4.79
C GLU A 64 -0.48 9.39 -6.22
N LEU A 65 -1.39 9.43 -7.22
CA LEU A 65 -1.02 9.72 -8.61
C LEU A 65 -0.48 11.14 -8.80
N VAL A 66 -1.01 12.14 -8.10
CA VAL A 66 -0.47 13.52 -8.11
C VAL A 66 0.89 13.59 -7.43
N GLY A 67 1.14 12.75 -6.41
CA GLY A 67 2.47 12.57 -5.80
C GLY A 67 3.50 11.97 -6.76
N PHE A 68 3.09 11.02 -7.61
CA PHE A 68 3.94 10.43 -8.63
C PHE A 68 4.20 11.38 -9.82
N GLY A 69 3.21 12.14 -10.28
CA GLY A 69 3.35 13.09 -11.39
C GLY A 69 4.22 14.31 -11.04
N LYS A 70 4.14 14.81 -9.81
CA LYS A 70 5.00 15.93 -9.36
C LYS A 70 6.47 15.54 -9.16
N ARG A 71 6.79 14.25 -9.03
CA ARG A 71 8.20 13.80 -9.01
C ARG A 71 8.89 13.93 -10.37
N ASN A 72 8.15 14.02 -11.47
CA ASN A 72 8.73 14.05 -12.82
C ASN A 72 8.84 15.46 -13.44
N GLU A 73 8.27 16.52 -12.83
CA GLU A 73 8.32 17.87 -13.40
C GLU A 73 9.16 18.89 -12.63
N ALA A 74 9.76 18.49 -11.50
CA ALA A 74 10.74 19.31 -10.78
C ALA A 74 12.12 18.66 -10.76
N ASN A 75 12.48 17.95 -11.81
CA ASN A 75 13.88 17.65 -12.10
C ASN A 75 14.52 18.81 -12.84
N GLU A 76 14.63 19.95 -12.20
CA GLU A 76 15.92 20.59 -12.14
C GLU A 76 16.84 19.53 -11.53
N ILE A 77 17.60 18.88 -12.39
CA ILE A 77 18.63 17.91 -12.05
C ILE A 77 19.69 18.73 -11.29
N GLU A 78 19.47 18.96 -9.99
CA GLU A 78 20.60 19.03 -9.08
C GLU A 78 21.34 17.73 -9.35
N GLU A 79 22.44 17.82 -10.01
CA GLU A 79 23.34 16.69 -10.27
C GLU A 79 23.71 16.15 -8.90
N LYS A 80 22.89 15.19 -8.40
CA LYS A 80 23.11 14.59 -7.07
C LYS A 80 24.49 14.01 -7.11
N LYS A 81 25.41 14.70 -6.49
CA LYS A 81 26.81 14.38 -6.48
C LYS A 81 27.02 13.21 -5.53
N VAL A 82 27.64 12.15 -6.01
CA VAL A 82 28.13 11.07 -5.16
C VAL A 82 29.06 11.68 -4.10
N THR A 83 28.79 11.37 -2.85
CA THR A 83 29.54 11.90 -1.70
C THR A 83 30.69 10.96 -1.31
N ALA A 84 30.49 9.64 -1.50
CA ALA A 84 31.50 8.64 -1.21
C ALA A 84 32.66 8.68 -2.19
N GLU A 85 33.83 8.27 -1.72
CA GLU A 85 35.01 8.03 -2.57
C GLU A 85 34.72 6.84 -3.50
N ILE A 86 34.89 7.02 -4.82
CA ILE A 86 34.74 5.92 -5.78
C ILE A 86 36.12 5.44 -6.20
N VAL A 87 36.39 4.16 -5.96
CA VAL A 87 37.61 3.47 -6.38
C VAL A 87 37.30 2.51 -7.52
N ASP A 88 37.83 2.78 -8.71
CA ASP A 88 37.62 1.91 -9.88
C ASP A 88 38.82 0.96 -10.06
N GLU A 89 38.69 -0.27 -9.56
CA GLU A 89 39.65 -1.34 -9.78
C GLU A 89 39.45 -2.04 -11.13
N SER A 90 38.35 -1.76 -11.84
CA SER A 90 38.06 -2.37 -13.11
C SER A 90 38.92 -1.81 -14.24
N GLY A 91 39.56 -0.66 -14.04
CA GLY A 91 40.39 0.02 -15.02
C GLY A 91 39.65 0.54 -16.24
N ARG A 92 38.32 0.60 -16.20
CA ARG A 92 37.47 1.06 -17.31
C ARG A 92 37.41 2.56 -17.45
N GLY A 93 37.78 3.29 -16.39
CA GLY A 93 37.90 4.75 -16.39
C GLY A 93 36.59 5.53 -16.55
N GLN A 94 35.48 4.88 -16.86
CA GLN A 94 34.19 5.51 -17.03
C GLN A 94 33.13 4.78 -16.22
N ILE A 95 32.56 5.50 -15.27
CA ILE A 95 31.42 5.05 -14.46
C ILE A 95 30.16 5.39 -15.23
N SER A 96 29.31 4.40 -15.54
CA SER A 96 28.05 4.62 -16.24
C SER A 96 27.08 5.48 -15.40
N SER A 97 26.23 6.27 -16.08
CA SER A 97 25.20 7.08 -15.40
C SER A 97 24.30 6.23 -14.49
N ARG A 98 23.89 5.05 -14.96
CA ARG A 98 23.10 4.10 -14.14
C ARG A 98 23.81 3.68 -12.86
N MET A 99 25.12 3.48 -12.90
CA MET A 99 25.90 3.12 -11.73
C MET A 99 26.00 4.29 -10.75
N LYS A 100 26.21 5.52 -11.26
CA LYS A 100 26.21 6.72 -10.43
C LYS A 100 24.87 6.91 -9.74
N GLU A 101 23.76 6.78 -10.47
CA GLU A 101 22.40 6.87 -9.93
C GLU A 101 22.16 5.82 -8.82
N TYR A 102 22.60 4.58 -9.05
CA TYR A 102 22.49 3.53 -8.05
C TYR A 102 23.30 3.85 -6.79
N ILE A 103 24.54 4.33 -6.93
CA ILE A 103 25.38 4.71 -5.79
C ILE A 103 24.76 5.84 -4.99
N VAL A 104 24.26 6.90 -5.66
CA VAL A 104 23.56 8.01 -5.00
C VAL A 104 22.35 7.52 -4.23
N GLN A 105 21.53 6.66 -4.83
CA GLN A 105 20.36 6.10 -4.17
C GLN A 105 20.77 5.25 -2.94
N LEU A 106 21.81 4.45 -3.08
CA LEU A 106 22.33 3.62 -1.99
C LEU A 106 22.86 4.47 -0.83
N GLU A 107 23.58 5.57 -1.12
CA GLU A 107 24.02 6.53 -0.10
C GLU A 107 22.83 7.14 0.65
N GLU A 108 21.78 7.54 -0.07
CA GLU A 108 20.57 8.12 0.54
C GLU A 108 19.86 7.11 1.44
N ASP A 109 19.73 5.86 0.97
CA ASP A 109 19.05 4.80 1.70
C ASP A 109 19.83 4.42 2.98
N PHE A 110 21.17 4.29 2.91
CA PHE A 110 22.00 4.08 4.10
C PHE A 110 21.92 5.25 5.06
N LYS A 111 21.95 6.48 4.55
CA LYS A 111 21.83 7.70 5.37
C LYS A 111 20.47 7.77 6.09
N ALA A 112 19.40 7.39 5.42
CA ALA A 112 18.06 7.31 6.04
C ALA A 112 18.00 6.29 7.18
N LEU A 113 18.84 5.25 7.12
CA LEU A 113 18.98 4.22 8.16
C LEU A 113 20.04 4.57 9.23
N GLY A 114 20.66 5.75 9.14
CA GLY A 114 21.64 6.26 10.11
C GLY A 114 23.08 5.81 9.85
N TYR A 115 23.39 5.35 8.64
CA TYR A 115 24.74 4.94 8.24
C TYR A 115 25.28 5.85 7.14
N THR A 116 26.61 6.03 7.10
CA THR A 116 27.26 6.86 6.09
C THR A 116 28.16 5.99 5.22
N VAL A 117 27.95 6.04 3.91
CA VAL A 117 28.85 5.39 2.95
C VAL A 117 30.11 6.25 2.81
N THR A 118 31.26 5.65 3.00
CA THR A 118 32.57 6.34 2.91
C THR A 118 33.26 6.06 1.60
N LYS A 119 33.21 4.82 1.13
CA LYS A 119 33.88 4.39 -0.09
C LYS A 119 33.03 3.36 -0.85
N VAL A 120 33.07 3.44 -2.17
CA VAL A 120 32.47 2.45 -3.07
C VAL A 120 33.55 1.96 -4.03
N THR A 121 33.87 0.67 -3.97
CA THR A 121 34.87 0.05 -4.85
C THR A 121 34.17 -0.73 -5.96
N LEU A 122 34.59 -0.50 -7.20
CA LEU A 122 34.17 -1.23 -8.38
C LEU A 122 35.18 -2.34 -8.64
N PRO A 123 34.86 -3.61 -8.38
CA PRO A 123 35.82 -4.69 -8.54
C PRO A 123 36.15 -4.98 -10.01
N ALA A 124 37.37 -5.40 -10.29
CA ALA A 124 37.84 -5.68 -11.65
C ALA A 124 37.07 -6.80 -12.34
N ALA A 125 36.59 -7.79 -11.60
CA ALA A 125 36.03 -9.02 -12.16
C ALA A 125 34.58 -8.91 -12.60
N THR A 126 33.80 -7.94 -12.07
CA THR A 126 32.36 -7.87 -12.28
C THR A 126 31.91 -6.46 -12.64
N SER A 127 30.89 -6.35 -13.49
CA SER A 127 30.36 -5.05 -13.92
C SER A 127 29.11 -4.61 -13.14
N ARG A 128 28.58 -5.47 -12.26
CA ARG A 128 27.32 -5.23 -11.55
C ARG A 128 27.42 -5.37 -10.04
N GLU A 129 28.60 -5.64 -9.55
CA GLU A 129 28.88 -5.74 -8.12
C GLU A 129 29.63 -4.50 -7.67
N LEU A 130 29.32 -4.08 -6.45
CA LEU A 130 30.00 -3.00 -5.78
C LEU A 130 30.39 -3.47 -4.38
N TYR A 131 31.52 -2.96 -3.88
CA TYR A 131 31.92 -3.12 -2.49
C TYR A 131 31.74 -1.77 -1.80
N VAL A 132 31.03 -1.76 -0.71
CA VAL A 132 30.60 -0.56 0.00
C VAL A 132 31.21 -0.57 1.39
N ASP A 133 31.98 0.44 1.71
CA ASP A 133 32.51 0.68 3.05
C ASP A 133 31.61 1.70 3.76
N LEU A 134 31.24 1.40 5.00
CA LEU A 134 30.44 2.28 5.85
C LEU A 134 31.32 2.87 6.95
N ALA A 135 31.02 4.09 7.37
CA ALA A 135 31.65 4.68 8.54
C ALA A 135 31.38 3.81 9.77
N ASP A 136 32.38 3.66 10.63
CA ASP A 136 32.31 2.91 11.88
C ASP A 136 32.05 1.40 11.74
N GLU A 137 32.15 0.84 10.52
CA GLU A 137 32.09 -0.59 10.27
C GLU A 137 33.44 -1.09 9.71
N ALA A 138 33.94 -2.17 10.29
CA ALA A 138 35.22 -2.77 9.83
C ALA A 138 35.03 -3.64 8.57
N ALA A 139 33.82 -4.23 8.41
CA ALA A 139 33.51 -5.06 7.28
C ALA A 139 33.01 -4.23 6.09
N TYR A 140 33.43 -4.58 4.88
CA TYR A 140 32.80 -4.05 3.68
C TYR A 140 31.62 -4.90 3.22
N PHE A 141 30.69 -4.30 2.47
CA PHE A 141 29.47 -4.94 1.99
C PHE A 141 29.55 -5.20 0.49
N LYS A 142 29.35 -6.46 0.08
CA LYS A 142 29.21 -6.84 -1.32
C LYS A 142 27.75 -6.67 -1.72
N VAL A 143 27.47 -5.76 -2.65
CA VAL A 143 26.13 -5.45 -3.13
C VAL A 143 26.01 -5.68 -4.62
N SER A 144 24.81 -5.87 -5.12
CA SER A 144 24.50 -6.04 -6.55
C SER A 144 23.63 -4.91 -7.06
N MET A 145 24.03 -4.30 -8.18
CA MET A 145 23.21 -3.30 -8.89
C MET A 145 21.91 -3.85 -9.50
N ASP A 146 21.74 -5.17 -9.51
CA ASP A 146 20.49 -5.79 -9.98
C ASP A 146 19.41 -5.81 -8.90
N ARG A 147 19.75 -5.39 -7.67
CA ARG A 147 18.83 -5.27 -6.53
C ARG A 147 18.39 -3.82 -6.33
N ASN A 148 17.25 -3.65 -5.71
CA ASN A 148 16.81 -2.35 -5.22
C ASN A 148 17.75 -1.85 -4.12
N ALA A 149 18.18 -0.59 -4.19
CA ALA A 149 19.14 0.01 -3.27
C ALA A 149 18.61 0.04 -1.83
N ALA A 150 17.32 0.41 -1.64
CA ALA A 150 16.70 0.48 -0.32
C ALA A 150 16.66 -0.90 0.36
N VAL A 151 16.24 -1.95 -0.36
CA VAL A 151 16.20 -3.33 0.17
C VAL A 151 17.62 -3.81 0.49
N THR A 152 18.60 -3.45 -0.32
CA THR A 152 20.02 -3.79 -0.10
C THR A 152 20.55 -3.13 1.17
N ALA A 153 20.25 -1.84 1.38
CA ALA A 153 20.64 -1.10 2.58
C ALA A 153 19.96 -1.67 3.84
N GLU A 154 18.67 -2.02 3.76
CA GLU A 154 17.96 -2.65 4.88
C GLU A 154 18.57 -4.00 5.26
N ASP A 155 18.88 -4.86 4.28
CA ASP A 155 19.49 -6.17 4.53
C ASP A 155 20.89 -6.00 5.16
N ALA A 156 21.70 -5.05 4.67
CA ALA A 156 22.99 -4.75 5.23
C ALA A 156 22.89 -4.26 6.69
N VAL A 157 22.01 -3.33 6.98
CA VAL A 157 21.79 -2.80 8.34
C VAL A 157 21.26 -3.89 9.29
N ARG A 158 20.39 -4.76 8.82
CA ARG A 158 19.92 -5.93 9.58
C ARG A 158 21.09 -6.85 9.94
N MET A 159 22.01 -7.03 8.99
CA MET A 159 23.18 -7.85 9.21
C MET A 159 24.18 -7.20 10.17
N ILE A 160 24.39 -5.88 10.10
CA ILE A 160 25.23 -5.15 11.07
C ILE A 160 24.72 -5.37 12.49
N LYS A 161 23.39 -5.21 12.71
CA LYS A 161 22.79 -5.46 14.03
C LYS A 161 23.03 -6.88 14.51
N TYR A 162 22.81 -7.87 13.63
CA TYR A 162 23.06 -9.27 13.96
C TYR A 162 24.52 -9.53 14.35
N LEU A 163 25.48 -8.99 13.59
CA LEU A 163 26.91 -9.17 13.85
C LEU A 163 27.33 -8.53 15.17
N ARG A 164 26.84 -7.33 15.46
CA ARG A 164 27.08 -6.64 16.74
C ARG A 164 26.50 -7.41 17.93
N ASP A 165 25.27 -7.93 17.78
CA ASP A 165 24.63 -8.74 18.83
C ASP A 165 25.36 -10.05 19.12
N LYS A 166 26.11 -10.58 18.14
CA LYS A 166 26.88 -11.82 18.24
C LYS A 166 28.38 -11.59 18.48
N ASP A 167 28.82 -10.33 18.56
CA ASP A 167 30.23 -9.95 18.68
C ASP A 167 31.12 -10.57 17.58
N LEU A 168 30.59 -10.55 16.34
CA LEU A 168 31.26 -11.09 15.17
C LEU A 168 31.90 -9.97 14.34
N HIS A 169 33.12 -10.17 13.92
CA HIS A 169 33.93 -9.18 13.16
C HIS A 169 34.39 -9.79 11.83
N PRO A 170 33.51 -9.94 10.85
CA PRO A 170 33.88 -10.48 9.54
C PRO A 170 34.72 -9.49 8.73
N GLU A 171 35.42 -10.01 7.73
CA GLU A 171 36.10 -9.21 6.72
C GLU A 171 35.11 -8.54 5.76
N TYR A 172 34.06 -9.28 5.37
CA TYR A 172 33.00 -8.76 4.51
C TYR A 172 31.64 -9.39 4.80
N VAL A 173 30.61 -8.71 4.35
CA VAL A 173 29.22 -9.18 4.33
C VAL A 173 28.69 -9.15 2.89
N ASP A 174 28.23 -10.29 2.41
CA ASP A 174 27.64 -10.42 1.08
C ASP A 174 26.12 -10.39 1.15
N VAL A 175 25.50 -9.30 0.66
CA VAL A 175 24.06 -9.08 0.61
C VAL A 175 23.53 -9.04 -0.83
N ARG A 176 24.23 -9.65 -1.79
CA ARG A 176 23.82 -9.66 -3.19
C ARG A 176 22.54 -10.46 -3.47
N ILE A 177 22.17 -11.36 -2.59
CA ILE A 177 20.96 -12.19 -2.71
C ILE A 177 19.92 -11.70 -1.73
N GLU A 178 18.73 -11.39 -2.23
CA GLU A 178 17.63 -10.91 -1.42
C GLU A 178 17.26 -11.88 -0.29
N GLY A 179 17.09 -11.34 0.91
CA GLY A 179 16.73 -12.12 2.11
C GLY A 179 17.82 -13.08 2.59
N LYS A 180 19.04 -13.04 2.01
CA LYS A 180 20.18 -13.84 2.43
C LYS A 180 21.42 -12.95 2.62
N ALA A 181 22.15 -13.20 3.66
CA ALA A 181 23.46 -12.60 3.87
C ALA A 181 24.49 -13.69 4.24
N TYR A 182 25.68 -13.55 3.67
CA TYR A 182 26.83 -14.40 3.96
C TYR A 182 27.95 -13.50 4.49
N TYR A 183 28.75 -14.00 5.39
CA TYR A 183 29.88 -13.26 5.94
C TYR A 183 31.10 -14.16 6.12
N LYS A 184 32.29 -13.58 6.10
CA LYS A 184 33.56 -14.29 6.24
C LYS A 184 34.49 -13.53 7.17
#